data_5bbd96c66d83f9fc95d9b40de53494b4
#
_entry.id   5bbd96c66d83f9fc95d9b40de53494b4
#
_cell.length_a   1.000
_cell.length_b   1.000
_cell.length_c   1.000
_cell.angle_alpha   90.00
_cell.angle_beta   90.00
_cell.angle_gamma   90.00
#
_symmetry.space_group_name_H-M   'P 1'
#
loop_
_entity.id
_entity.type
_entity.pdbx_description
1 polymer ?
#
loop_
_entity_poly.entity_id
_entity_poly.type
_entity_poly.pdbx_seq_one_letter_code
_entity_poly.pdbx_strand_id
1 'polypeptide(L)'
;VIDVYRGIVPAEKSYVNLGTYLTMFPQLIAGPIVNYTEVSSCLKRRTVTARDFESGVRILVIGLGSKVIIADRVGMLWNNVQTIGFNSISTPLAWLGAVAYSMELYFDFAGYSMMAIGLGKMLGFQIPVNFRFPYISKSVTEFWRRWHITLGRWFRDYVYIPLGGSRKGRLRTMFNLFAVWILTALWHLSLIHISEPTRLQL
;
A
#
# COMPACT_ATOMS: atom_id res chain seq x y z
N VAL A 1 4.34 -11.69 -15.45
CA VAL A 1 4.49 -13.11 -15.84
C VAL A 1 3.16 -13.84 -15.73
N ILE A 2 2.48 -13.85 -14.56
CA ILE A 2 1.21 -14.56 -14.35
C ILE A 2 0.13 -14.13 -15.36
N ASP A 3 -0.02 -12.83 -15.61
CA ASP A 3 -1.01 -12.29 -16.53
C ASP A 3 -0.73 -12.68 -18.00
N VAL A 4 0.55 -12.79 -18.38
CA VAL A 4 0.95 -13.31 -19.68
C VAL A 4 0.62 -14.80 -19.78
N TYR A 5 0.95 -15.58 -18.76
CA TYR A 5 0.63 -17.02 -18.71
C TYR A 5 -0.88 -17.28 -18.79
N ARG A 6 -1.69 -16.43 -18.18
CA ARG A 6 -3.17 -16.49 -18.23
C ARG A 6 -3.76 -15.93 -19.53
N GLY A 7 -2.95 -15.38 -20.42
CA GLY A 7 -3.41 -14.76 -21.68
C GLY A 7 -4.16 -13.43 -21.48
N ILE A 8 -4.06 -12.81 -20.29
CA ILE A 8 -4.71 -11.52 -19.98
C ILE A 8 -4.02 -10.38 -20.73
N VAL A 9 -2.70 -10.45 -20.86
CA VAL A 9 -1.89 -9.48 -21.61
C VAL A 9 -0.89 -10.21 -22.51
N PRO A 10 -0.56 -9.66 -23.70
CA PRO A 10 0.53 -10.16 -24.50
C PRO A 10 1.88 -9.91 -23.79
N ALA A 11 2.88 -10.74 -24.08
CA ALA A 11 4.23 -10.52 -23.59
C ALA A 11 4.77 -9.18 -24.13
N GLU A 12 5.36 -8.36 -23.26
CA GLU A 12 6.01 -7.11 -23.69
C GLU A 12 7.29 -7.44 -24.47
N LYS A 13 7.41 -6.88 -25.67
CA LYS A 13 8.57 -7.10 -26.56
C LYS A 13 9.66 -6.06 -26.38
N SER A 14 9.34 -4.92 -25.78
CA SER A 14 10.29 -3.84 -25.51
C SER A 14 10.94 -4.04 -24.15
N TYR A 15 12.24 -4.30 -24.11
CA TYR A 15 13.02 -4.35 -22.87
C TYR A 15 13.00 -3.03 -22.11
N VAL A 16 12.92 -1.89 -22.81
CA VAL A 16 12.82 -0.56 -22.22
C VAL A 16 11.49 -0.39 -21.47
N ASN A 17 10.36 -0.77 -22.09
CA ASN A 17 9.05 -0.69 -21.43
C ASN A 17 8.98 -1.62 -20.22
N LEU A 18 9.48 -2.84 -20.35
CA LEU A 18 9.53 -3.80 -19.25
C LEU A 18 10.42 -3.30 -18.11
N GLY A 19 11.63 -2.82 -18.44
CA GLY A 19 12.55 -2.23 -17.48
C GLY A 19 11.94 -1.04 -16.76
N THR A 20 11.34 -0.09 -17.51
CA THR A 20 10.64 1.06 -16.92
C THR A 20 9.54 0.64 -15.96
N TYR A 21 8.72 -0.35 -16.33
CA TYR A 21 7.67 -0.87 -15.44
C TYR A 21 8.25 -1.47 -14.15
N LEU A 22 9.32 -2.28 -14.25
CA LEU A 22 9.92 -2.94 -13.09
C LEU A 22 10.66 -1.96 -12.17
N THR A 23 11.27 -0.91 -12.71
CA THR A 23 12.06 0.06 -11.96
C THR A 23 11.33 1.36 -11.66
N MET A 24 10.04 1.44 -11.96
CA MET A 24 9.23 2.64 -11.74
C MET A 24 9.17 2.96 -10.23
N PHE A 25 9.98 3.93 -9.81
CA PHE A 25 10.24 4.23 -8.39
C PHE A 25 8.98 4.58 -7.56
N PRO A 26 7.89 5.20 -8.07
CA PRO A 26 6.73 5.47 -7.24
C PRO A 26 6.00 4.21 -6.74
N GLN A 27 6.19 3.05 -7.38
CA GLN A 27 5.59 1.79 -6.94
C GLN A 27 6.55 0.89 -6.14
N LEU A 28 7.85 1.22 -6.10
CA LEU A 28 8.85 0.41 -5.40
C LEU A 28 8.65 0.45 -3.89
N ILE A 29 9.04 -0.63 -3.21
CA ILE A 29 9.04 -0.83 -1.76
C ILE A 29 7.64 -0.80 -1.17
N ALA A 30 7.09 0.36 -0.82
CA ALA A 30 5.80 0.52 -0.16
C ALA A 30 4.77 1.28 -1.02
N GLY A 31 5.06 1.55 -2.30
CA GLY A 31 4.12 2.19 -3.23
C GLY A 31 2.91 1.31 -3.54
N PRO A 32 1.82 1.92 -4.08
CA PRO A 32 0.68 1.15 -4.55
C PRO A 32 1.09 0.11 -5.59
N ILE A 33 0.64 -1.14 -5.45
CA ILE A 33 0.92 -2.20 -6.42
C ILE A 33 0.15 -1.91 -7.71
N VAL A 34 0.89 -1.73 -8.80
CA VAL A 34 0.36 -1.40 -10.11
C VAL A 34 0.47 -2.60 -11.03
N ASN A 35 -0.65 -3.06 -11.59
CA ASN A 35 -0.63 -4.13 -12.58
C ASN A 35 -0.13 -3.59 -13.93
N TYR A 36 0.57 -4.44 -14.70
CA TYR A 36 1.06 -4.07 -16.03
C TYR A 36 -0.05 -3.55 -16.96
N THR A 37 -1.26 -4.12 -16.85
CA THR A 37 -2.46 -3.67 -17.60
C THR A 37 -2.81 -2.20 -17.37
N GLU A 38 -2.56 -1.69 -16.17
CA GLU A 38 -2.91 -0.31 -15.78
C GLU A 38 -1.96 0.74 -16.35
N VAL A 39 -0.72 0.35 -16.66
CA VAL A 39 0.33 1.29 -17.11
C VAL A 39 0.81 1.02 -18.54
N SER A 40 0.48 -0.11 -19.14
CA SER A 40 0.98 -0.53 -20.44
C SER A 40 0.70 0.48 -21.57
N SER A 41 -0.44 1.15 -21.53
CA SER A 41 -0.78 2.22 -22.47
C SER A 41 0.08 3.47 -22.25
N CYS A 42 0.33 3.84 -20.97
CA CYS A 42 1.14 5.00 -20.62
C CYS A 42 2.64 4.77 -20.90
N LEU A 43 3.12 3.52 -20.84
CA LEU A 43 4.50 3.19 -21.22
C LEU A 43 4.77 3.46 -22.72
N LYS A 44 3.77 3.22 -23.56
CA LYS A 44 3.89 3.40 -25.02
C LYS A 44 3.62 4.84 -25.45
N ARG A 45 2.61 5.47 -24.89
CA ARG A 45 2.21 6.85 -25.19
C ARG A 45 1.71 7.50 -23.91
N ARG A 46 2.36 8.57 -23.49
CA ARG A 46 1.90 9.41 -22.38
C ARG A 46 2.02 10.87 -22.75
N THR A 47 1.01 11.62 -22.34
CA THR A 47 1.00 13.08 -22.41
C THR A 47 0.85 13.59 -20.98
N VAL A 48 1.63 14.60 -20.63
CA VAL A 48 1.52 15.26 -19.32
C VAL A 48 1.05 16.67 -19.60
N THR A 49 -0.14 17.01 -19.11
CA THR A 49 -0.65 18.38 -19.18
C THR A 49 -0.17 19.20 -17.97
N ALA A 50 -0.16 20.53 -18.08
CA ALA A 50 0.12 21.41 -16.95
C ALA A 50 -0.83 21.14 -15.75
N ARG A 51 -2.10 20.80 -16.04
CA ARG A 51 -3.09 20.43 -15.03
C ARG A 51 -2.74 19.11 -14.32
N ASP A 52 -2.21 18.13 -15.04
CA ASP A 52 -1.77 16.85 -14.44
C ASP A 52 -0.57 17.08 -13.54
N PHE A 53 0.37 17.89 -13.97
CA PHE A 53 1.55 18.26 -13.18
C PHE A 53 1.13 19.01 -11.90
N GLU A 54 0.31 20.07 -12.01
CA GLU A 54 -0.21 20.82 -10.87
C GLU A 54 -0.94 19.91 -9.86
N SER A 55 -1.86 19.09 -10.38
CA SER A 55 -2.60 18.14 -9.55
C SER A 55 -1.67 17.10 -8.89
N GLY A 56 -0.64 16.64 -9.59
CA GLY A 56 0.38 15.75 -9.06
C GLY A 56 1.16 16.39 -7.91
N VAL A 57 1.63 17.62 -8.07
CA VAL A 57 2.29 18.40 -7.02
C VAL A 57 1.39 18.58 -5.81
N ARG A 58 0.11 18.92 -6.03
CA ARG A 58 -0.87 19.09 -4.94
C ARG A 58 -1.03 17.80 -4.12
N ILE A 59 -1.17 16.65 -4.78
CA ILE A 59 -1.29 15.35 -4.11
C ILE A 59 -0.01 15.01 -3.36
N LEU A 60 1.16 15.25 -3.96
CA LEU A 60 2.46 15.05 -3.33
C LEU A 60 2.61 15.85 -2.03
N VAL A 61 2.28 17.15 -2.07
CA VAL A 61 2.39 18.04 -0.92
C VAL A 61 1.41 17.62 0.20
N ILE A 62 0.17 17.24 -0.13
CA ILE A 62 -0.79 16.76 0.84
C ILE A 62 -0.29 15.43 1.47
N GLY A 63 0.27 14.51 0.67
CA GLY A 63 0.87 13.27 1.17
C GLY A 63 2.05 13.53 2.11
N LEU A 64 2.94 14.42 1.72
CA LEU A 64 4.09 14.84 2.55
C LEU A 64 3.63 15.49 3.85
N GLY A 65 2.65 16.40 3.79
CA GLY A 65 2.06 17.01 4.97
C GLY A 65 1.41 15.98 5.91
N SER A 66 0.71 14.99 5.36
CA SER A 66 0.12 13.89 6.14
C SER A 66 1.20 13.12 6.91
N LYS A 67 2.34 12.84 6.28
CA LYS A 67 3.47 12.16 6.92
C LYS A 67 4.13 13.06 7.97
N VAL A 68 4.64 14.21 7.58
CA VAL A 68 5.53 15.02 8.43
C VAL A 68 4.76 15.77 9.54
N ILE A 69 3.56 16.30 9.23
CA ILE A 69 2.80 17.13 10.17
C ILE A 69 1.92 16.27 11.06
N ILE A 70 1.36 15.16 10.56
CA ILE A 70 0.44 14.34 11.34
C ILE A 70 1.13 13.08 11.85
N ALA A 71 1.60 12.19 10.96
CA ALA A 71 2.13 10.89 11.37
C ALA A 71 3.33 11.02 12.30
N ASP A 72 4.35 11.80 11.93
CA ASP A 72 5.57 11.94 12.74
C ASP A 72 5.27 12.59 14.10
N ARG A 73 4.30 13.53 14.18
CA ARG A 73 3.92 14.16 15.46
C ARG A 73 3.12 13.24 16.37
N VAL A 74 2.20 12.48 15.79
CA VAL A 74 1.40 11.50 16.55
C VAL A 74 2.27 10.31 16.95
N GLY A 75 3.23 9.92 16.12
CA GLY A 75 4.21 8.87 16.41
C GLY A 75 5.11 9.20 17.60
N MET A 76 5.48 10.47 17.80
CA MET A 76 6.21 10.87 19.03
C MET A 76 5.42 10.57 20.31
N LEU A 77 4.08 10.75 20.29
CA LEU A 77 3.24 10.40 21.43
C LEU A 77 3.27 8.89 21.71
N TRP A 78 3.16 8.07 20.66
CA TRP A 78 3.27 6.62 20.78
C TRP A 78 4.63 6.20 21.34
N ASN A 79 5.73 6.75 20.81
CA ASN A 79 7.09 6.46 21.28
C ASN A 79 7.27 6.84 22.77
N ASN A 80 6.71 7.97 23.21
CA ASN A 80 6.74 8.37 24.62
C ASN A 80 5.99 7.36 25.51
N VAL A 81 4.82 6.88 25.08
CA VAL A 81 4.08 5.84 25.81
C VAL A 81 4.89 4.54 25.91
N GLN A 82 5.57 4.13 24.86
CA GLN A 82 6.45 2.95 24.88
C GLN A 82 7.64 3.14 25.84
N THR A 83 8.24 4.34 25.86
CA THR A 83 9.39 4.65 26.71
C THR A 83 9.03 4.63 28.20
N ILE A 84 7.83 5.10 28.57
CA ILE A 84 7.31 5.01 29.95
C ILE A 84 7.11 3.55 30.37
N GLY A 85 6.78 2.68 29.43
CA GLY A 85 6.54 1.25 29.65
C GLY A 85 5.10 0.94 30.07
N PHE A 86 4.57 -0.15 29.49
CA PHE A 86 3.15 -0.52 29.64
C PHE A 86 2.71 -0.84 31.08
N ASN A 87 3.63 -1.18 31.98
CA ASN A 87 3.33 -1.44 33.37
C ASN A 87 3.16 -0.17 34.22
N SER A 88 3.57 0.99 33.71
CA SER A 88 3.61 2.27 34.43
C SER A 88 2.61 3.29 33.90
N ILE A 89 1.83 2.96 32.88
CA ILE A 89 0.86 3.88 32.27
C ILE A 89 -0.54 3.67 32.82
N SER A 90 -1.32 4.76 32.90
CA SER A 90 -2.74 4.70 33.22
C SER A 90 -3.56 4.17 32.05
N THR A 91 -4.74 3.61 32.32
CA THR A 91 -5.66 3.12 31.27
C THR A 91 -6.01 4.20 30.22
N PRO A 92 -6.31 5.46 30.58
CA PRO A 92 -6.53 6.51 29.57
C PRO A 92 -5.30 6.76 28.68
N LEU A 93 -4.09 6.73 29.24
CA LEU A 93 -2.87 6.92 28.48
C LEU A 93 -2.61 5.74 27.53
N ALA A 94 -2.93 4.51 27.95
CA ALA A 94 -2.85 3.34 27.08
C ALA A 94 -3.79 3.44 25.87
N TRP A 95 -5.04 3.89 26.08
CA TRP A 95 -5.98 4.15 24.99
C TRP A 95 -5.51 5.26 24.05
N LEU A 96 -4.99 6.36 24.62
CA LEU A 96 -4.44 7.46 23.84
C LEU A 96 -3.26 6.97 22.97
N GLY A 97 -2.37 6.14 23.53
CA GLY A 97 -1.27 5.51 22.80
C GLY A 97 -1.75 4.61 21.65
N ALA A 98 -2.78 3.78 21.89
CA ALA A 98 -3.35 2.91 20.86
C ALA A 98 -3.98 3.71 19.70
N VAL A 99 -4.69 4.80 20.01
CA VAL A 99 -5.24 5.71 18.99
C VAL A 99 -4.11 6.41 18.23
N ALA A 100 -3.10 6.91 18.96
CA ALA A 100 -1.94 7.55 18.38
C ALA A 100 -1.22 6.62 17.37
N TYR A 101 -0.91 5.39 17.78
CA TYR A 101 -0.30 4.39 16.90
C TYR A 101 -1.16 4.10 15.65
N SER A 102 -2.47 3.97 15.83
CA SER A 102 -3.38 3.72 14.71
C SER A 102 -3.39 4.88 13.71
N MET A 103 -3.36 6.12 14.21
CA MET A 103 -3.29 7.32 13.36
C MET A 103 -1.92 7.46 12.68
N GLU A 104 -0.83 7.23 13.41
CA GLU A 104 0.52 7.21 12.86
C GLU A 104 0.62 6.25 11.67
N LEU A 105 0.25 4.99 11.89
CA LEU A 105 0.28 3.95 10.86
C LEU A 105 -0.53 4.33 9.62
N TYR A 106 -1.71 4.91 9.80
CA TYR A 106 -2.55 5.33 8.70
C TYR A 106 -1.98 6.51 7.93
N PHE A 107 -1.63 7.60 8.62
CA PHE A 107 -1.19 8.83 7.96
C PHE A 107 0.21 8.69 7.36
N ASP A 108 1.08 7.87 7.96
CA ASP A 108 2.40 7.55 7.40
C ASP A 108 2.25 6.79 6.08
N PHE A 109 1.51 5.70 6.09
CA PHE A 109 1.37 4.86 4.90
C PHE A 109 0.45 5.47 3.83
N ALA A 110 -0.65 6.10 4.21
CA ALA A 110 -1.51 6.82 3.27
C ALA A 110 -0.80 8.03 2.66
N GLY A 111 -0.03 8.78 3.46
CA GLY A 111 0.80 9.88 3.00
C GLY A 111 1.85 9.42 1.99
N TYR A 112 2.56 8.35 2.28
CA TYR A 112 3.50 7.73 1.34
C TYR A 112 2.82 7.33 0.02
N SER A 113 1.67 6.66 0.09
CA SER A 113 0.89 6.28 -1.09
C SER A 113 0.43 7.49 -1.90
N MET A 114 0.04 8.58 -1.23
CA MET A 114 -0.34 9.83 -1.92
C MET A 114 0.87 10.49 -2.61
N MET A 115 2.04 10.50 -1.97
CA MET A 115 3.27 10.98 -2.61
C MET A 115 3.59 10.18 -3.88
N ALA A 116 3.48 8.85 -3.82
CA ALA A 116 3.68 7.97 -4.97
C ALA A 116 2.68 8.26 -6.11
N ILE A 117 1.40 8.45 -5.78
CA ILE A 117 0.34 8.82 -6.75
C ILE A 117 0.63 10.19 -7.37
N GLY A 118 1.03 11.17 -6.56
CA GLY A 118 1.38 12.51 -7.02
C GLY A 118 2.54 12.49 -8.01
N LEU A 119 3.63 11.81 -7.66
CA LEU A 119 4.80 11.63 -8.53
C LEU A 119 4.44 10.88 -9.82
N GLY A 120 3.67 9.79 -9.72
CA GLY A 120 3.19 9.06 -10.88
C GLY A 120 2.41 9.97 -11.83
N LYS A 121 1.49 10.78 -11.29
CA LYS A 121 0.67 11.70 -12.07
C LYS A 121 1.50 12.78 -12.77
N MET A 122 2.51 13.34 -12.09
CA MET A 122 3.47 14.29 -12.69
C MET A 122 4.26 13.68 -13.85
N LEU A 123 4.47 12.36 -13.83
CA LEU A 123 5.15 11.60 -14.88
C LEU A 123 4.19 11.04 -15.94
N GLY A 124 2.89 11.32 -15.85
CA GLY A 124 1.86 10.85 -16.78
C GLY A 124 1.40 9.40 -16.54
N PHE A 125 1.66 8.85 -15.35
CA PHE A 125 1.15 7.54 -14.94
C PHE A 125 -0.06 7.69 -14.02
N GLN A 126 -1.04 6.81 -14.19
CA GLN A 126 -2.20 6.72 -13.32
C GLN A 126 -1.99 5.61 -12.30
N ILE A 127 -1.46 5.96 -11.13
CA ILE A 127 -1.25 5.03 -10.03
C ILE A 127 -2.57 4.90 -9.24
N PRO A 128 -3.04 3.68 -8.93
CA PRO A 128 -4.29 3.47 -8.23
C PRO A 128 -4.25 3.95 -6.78
N VAL A 129 -5.43 4.38 -6.28
CA VAL A 129 -5.60 4.78 -4.88
C VAL A 129 -5.45 3.56 -3.96
N ASN A 130 -4.70 3.72 -2.87
CA ASN A 130 -4.39 2.65 -1.94
C ASN A 130 -5.18 2.73 -0.61
N PHE A 131 -5.72 3.90 -0.27
CA PHE A 131 -6.50 4.12 0.95
C PHE A 131 -7.75 4.95 0.68
N ARG A 132 -8.88 4.58 1.32
CA ARG A 132 -10.17 5.29 1.24
C ARG A 132 -10.83 5.39 2.61
N PHE A 133 -10.28 6.20 3.51
CA PHE A 133 -10.83 6.41 4.86
C PHE A 133 -11.18 5.09 5.59
N PRO A 134 -10.21 4.22 5.88
CA PRO A 134 -10.49 2.87 6.40
C PRO A 134 -11.15 2.87 7.78
N TYR A 135 -10.88 3.86 8.62
CA TYR A 135 -11.39 3.89 10.00
C TYR A 135 -12.87 4.28 10.14
N ILE A 136 -13.55 4.71 9.05
CA ILE A 136 -15.01 4.89 9.06
C ILE A 136 -15.76 3.62 8.66
N SER A 137 -15.07 2.50 8.48
CA SER A 137 -15.68 1.23 8.05
C SER A 137 -16.61 0.65 9.10
N LYS A 138 -17.75 0.15 8.68
CA LYS A 138 -18.76 -0.48 9.54
C LYS A 138 -18.57 -1.99 9.70
N SER A 139 -17.61 -2.58 8.99
CA SER A 139 -17.29 -4.01 9.06
C SER A 139 -15.82 -4.26 8.73
N VAL A 140 -15.28 -5.40 9.19
CA VAL A 140 -13.92 -5.86 8.85
C VAL A 140 -13.74 -6.02 7.33
N THR A 141 -14.75 -6.53 6.64
CA THR A 141 -14.73 -6.67 5.18
C THR A 141 -14.64 -5.31 4.48
N GLU A 142 -15.36 -4.32 4.97
CA GLU A 142 -15.31 -2.96 4.44
C GLU A 142 -13.95 -2.31 4.73
N PHE A 143 -13.40 -2.53 5.94
CA PHE A 143 -12.06 -2.05 6.30
C PHE A 143 -11.02 -2.51 5.27
N TRP A 144 -10.93 -3.81 4.97
CA TRP A 144 -9.98 -4.34 3.99
C TRP A 144 -10.23 -3.89 2.55
N ARG A 145 -11.41 -3.44 2.21
CA ARG A 145 -11.71 -2.79 0.91
C ARG A 145 -11.23 -1.35 0.84
N ARG A 146 -10.90 -0.75 1.97
CA ARG A 146 -10.48 0.65 2.10
C ARG A 146 -9.02 0.82 2.53
N TRP A 147 -8.43 -0.21 3.15
CA TRP A 147 -7.05 -0.30 3.61
C TRP A 147 -6.21 -1.08 2.61
N HIS A 148 -5.08 -0.50 2.18
CA HIS A 148 -4.09 -1.13 1.28
C HIS A 148 -4.77 -1.86 0.11
N ILE A 149 -5.61 -1.10 -0.61
CA ILE A 149 -6.55 -1.62 -1.63
C ILE A 149 -5.82 -2.42 -2.70
N THR A 150 -4.64 -1.95 -3.12
CA THR A 150 -3.87 -2.58 -4.21
C THR A 150 -3.32 -3.94 -3.79
N LEU A 151 -2.82 -4.08 -2.55
CA LEU A 151 -2.39 -5.37 -2.00
C LEU A 151 -3.56 -6.34 -1.85
N GLY A 152 -4.68 -5.86 -1.28
CA GLY A 152 -5.91 -6.65 -1.14
C GLY A 152 -6.42 -7.16 -2.49
N ARG A 153 -6.39 -6.31 -3.52
CA ARG A 153 -6.74 -6.69 -4.90
C ARG A 153 -5.78 -7.75 -5.43
N TRP A 154 -4.48 -7.58 -5.25
CA TRP A 154 -3.47 -8.53 -5.70
C TRP A 154 -3.68 -9.92 -5.08
N PHE A 155 -3.80 -10.00 -3.75
CA PHE A 155 -4.07 -11.28 -3.08
C PHE A 155 -5.41 -11.90 -3.48
N ARG A 156 -6.44 -11.10 -3.70
CA ARG A 156 -7.74 -11.59 -4.20
C ARG A 156 -7.59 -12.25 -5.57
N ASP A 157 -6.93 -11.56 -6.51
CA ASP A 157 -6.94 -11.95 -7.92
C ASP A 157 -5.90 -13.06 -8.22
N TYR A 158 -4.79 -13.09 -7.47
CA TYR A 158 -3.71 -14.05 -7.71
C TYR A 158 -3.64 -15.21 -6.72
N VAL A 159 -4.31 -15.11 -5.57
CA VAL A 159 -4.31 -16.17 -4.55
C VAL A 159 -5.73 -16.65 -4.23
N TYR A 160 -6.59 -15.77 -3.73
CA TYR A 160 -7.89 -16.16 -3.21
C TYR A 160 -8.83 -16.74 -4.27
N ILE A 161 -8.98 -16.08 -5.41
CA ILE A 161 -9.83 -16.55 -6.51
C ILE A 161 -9.30 -17.86 -7.12
N PRO A 162 -8.00 -18.02 -7.44
CA PRO A 162 -7.46 -19.27 -7.93
C PRO A 162 -7.63 -20.47 -6.98
N LEU A 163 -7.57 -20.24 -5.66
CA LEU A 163 -7.84 -21.29 -4.65
C LEU A 163 -9.32 -21.69 -4.56
N GLY A 164 -10.20 -21.02 -5.33
CA GLY A 164 -11.65 -21.30 -5.40
C GLY A 164 -12.53 -20.22 -4.76
N GLY A 165 -11.95 -19.17 -4.17
CA GLY A 165 -12.69 -18.07 -3.56
C GLY A 165 -13.68 -18.54 -2.50
N SER A 166 -14.90 -17.98 -2.51
CA SER A 166 -16.01 -18.37 -1.59
C SER A 166 -16.98 -19.39 -2.19
N ARG A 167 -16.73 -19.89 -3.42
CA ARG A 167 -17.70 -20.71 -4.16
C ARG A 167 -17.75 -22.17 -3.72
N LYS A 168 -16.73 -22.66 -3.01
CA LYS A 168 -16.56 -24.09 -2.64
C LYS A 168 -16.92 -24.39 -1.18
N GLY A 169 -17.86 -23.63 -0.60
CA GLY A 169 -18.33 -23.84 0.76
C GLY A 169 -17.50 -23.14 1.84
N ARG A 170 -18.04 -23.12 3.07
CA ARG A 170 -17.52 -22.31 4.19
C ARG A 170 -16.12 -22.73 4.65
N LEU A 171 -15.87 -24.03 4.78
CA LEU A 171 -14.56 -24.55 5.21
C LEU A 171 -13.45 -24.19 4.21
N ARG A 172 -13.73 -24.33 2.91
CA ARG A 172 -12.78 -23.96 1.86
C ARG A 172 -12.52 -22.45 1.83
N THR A 173 -13.54 -21.65 2.07
CA THR A 173 -13.39 -20.18 2.20
C THR A 173 -12.48 -19.82 3.38
N MET A 174 -12.66 -20.46 4.54
CA MET A 174 -11.78 -20.23 5.70
C MET A 174 -10.32 -20.61 5.39
N PHE A 175 -10.11 -21.77 4.77
CA PHE A 175 -8.77 -22.18 4.35
C PHE A 175 -8.13 -21.18 3.37
N ASN A 176 -8.88 -20.70 2.37
CA ASN A 176 -8.40 -19.74 1.40
C ASN A 176 -8.04 -18.40 2.06
N LEU A 177 -8.84 -17.93 3.02
CA LEU A 177 -8.53 -16.73 3.80
C LEU A 177 -7.28 -16.93 4.66
N PHE A 178 -7.15 -18.08 5.32
CA PHE A 178 -5.96 -18.42 6.11
C PHE A 178 -4.69 -18.44 5.26
N ALA A 179 -4.75 -19.03 4.07
CA ALA A 179 -3.64 -19.03 3.11
C ALA A 179 -3.25 -17.60 2.71
N VAL A 180 -4.23 -16.72 2.43
CA VAL A 180 -3.96 -15.30 2.14
C VAL A 180 -3.27 -14.62 3.32
N TRP A 181 -3.73 -14.86 4.57
CA TRP A 181 -3.13 -14.27 5.75
C TRP A 181 -1.68 -14.72 5.97
N ILE A 182 -1.39 -16.01 5.81
CA ILE A 182 -0.02 -16.54 5.91
C ILE A 182 0.88 -15.90 4.85
N LEU A 183 0.44 -15.87 3.59
CA LEU A 183 1.22 -15.29 2.51
C LEU A 183 1.44 -13.78 2.70
N THR A 184 0.44 -13.08 3.23
CA THR A 184 0.56 -11.66 3.57
C THR A 184 1.58 -11.45 4.69
N ALA A 185 1.57 -12.30 5.73
CA ALA A 185 2.54 -12.25 6.82
C ALA A 185 3.97 -12.51 6.33
N LEU A 186 4.16 -13.54 5.50
CA LEU A 186 5.47 -13.85 4.91
C LEU A 186 5.99 -12.69 4.04
N TRP A 187 5.10 -12.07 3.27
CA TRP A 187 5.46 -10.90 2.46
C TRP A 187 5.89 -9.71 3.32
N HIS A 188 5.17 -9.40 4.40
CA HIS A 188 5.56 -8.34 5.34
C HIS A 188 6.88 -8.64 6.04
N LEU A 189 7.10 -9.88 6.50
CA LEU A 189 8.36 -10.28 7.14
C LEU A 189 9.56 -10.12 6.19
N SER A 190 9.41 -10.46 4.90
CA SER A 190 10.48 -10.27 3.92
C SER A 190 10.85 -8.80 3.74
N LEU A 191 9.87 -7.89 3.77
CA LEU A 191 10.11 -6.45 3.68
C LEU A 191 10.81 -5.90 4.93
N ILE A 192 10.46 -6.38 6.13
CA ILE A 192 11.11 -5.98 7.39
C ILE A 192 12.59 -6.36 7.32
N HIS A 193 12.94 -7.60 6.96
CA HIS A 193 14.33 -8.05 6.87
C HIS A 193 15.15 -7.29 5.81
N ILE A 194 14.52 -6.80 4.74
CA ILE A 194 15.22 -5.98 3.74
C ILE A 194 15.45 -4.54 4.24
N SER A 195 14.55 -4.01 5.07
CA SER A 195 14.60 -2.61 5.54
C SER A 195 15.35 -2.41 6.87
N GLU A 196 15.42 -3.43 7.73
CA GLU A 196 16.11 -3.35 9.02
C GLU A 196 17.62 -3.08 8.93
N PRO A 197 18.40 -3.67 8.02
CA PRO A 197 19.84 -3.38 7.95
C PRO A 197 20.15 -1.89 7.74
N THR A 198 19.25 -1.16 7.13
CA THR A 198 19.42 0.29 6.88
C THR A 198 19.14 1.14 8.13
N ARG A 199 18.31 0.68 9.06
CA ARG A 199 18.00 1.39 10.31
C ARG A 199 19.06 1.18 11.41
N LEU A 200 19.80 0.08 11.37
CA LEU A 200 20.86 -0.22 12.34
C LEU A 200 22.20 0.46 12.00
N GLN A 201 22.34 1.08 10.85
CA GLN A 201 23.56 1.78 10.39
C GLN A 201 23.47 3.32 10.48
N LEU A 202 22.36 3.86 10.99
CA LEU A 202 22.14 5.30 11.23
C LEU A 202 21.93 5.57 12.72
#